data_1653491e58bc2dad3b39eaa0e39abaf8
#
_entry.id   1653491e58bc2dad3b39eaa0e39abaf8
#
_cell.length_a   1.000
_cell.length_b   1.000
_cell.length_c   1.000
_cell.angle_alpha   90.00
_cell.angle_beta   90.00
_cell.angle_gamma   90.00
#
_symmetry.space_group_name_H-M   'P 1'
#
loop_
_entity.id
_entity.type
_entity.pdbx_description
1 polymer ?
#
loop_
_entity_poly.entity_id
_entity_poly.type
_entity_poly.pdbx_seq_one_letter_code
_entity_poly.pdbx_strand_id
1 'polypeptide(L)'
;MCGIAGFFSSQIEFKAGDKYRNILYEMKKSLFHRGPDDSGIYLGRHCGFAHTRLAIRDVNNGRQPMIRTINNNDYVIVYNGEIYNTEILRYNLKSEGWHFETKSDTEVVLLLFLQYGPEFVKKLDGIFSFAIYDSGHDILYLYRDQFGIKPLFYTWLDDEKSIVF
;
A
#
# COMPACT_ATOMS: atom_id res chain seq x y z
N MET A 1 -0.61 -9.07 12.70
CA MET A 1 -0.72 -7.75 12.05
C MET A 1 0.28 -7.68 10.93
N CYS A 2 -0.09 -7.13 9.76
CA CYS A 2 0.82 -7.01 8.63
C CYS A 2 2.00 -6.07 8.93
N GLY A 3 3.10 -6.26 8.21
CA GLY A 3 4.21 -5.32 8.16
C GLY A 3 4.23 -4.61 6.81
N ILE A 4 4.44 -3.31 6.83
CA ILE A 4 4.63 -2.48 5.65
C ILE A 4 5.94 -1.72 5.76
N ALA A 5 6.67 -1.62 4.68
CA ALA A 5 7.86 -0.77 4.55
C ALA A 5 8.05 -0.37 3.08
N GLY A 6 8.77 0.69 2.87
CA GLY A 6 9.07 1.13 1.52
C GLY A 6 9.99 2.33 1.48
N PHE A 7 10.32 2.72 0.25
CA PHE A 7 11.06 3.92 -0.05
C PHE A 7 10.51 4.60 -1.30
N PHE A 8 10.70 5.89 -1.38
CA PHE A 8 10.34 6.71 -2.54
C PHE A 8 11.39 7.81 -2.74
N SER A 9 11.68 8.13 -3.99
CA SER A 9 12.47 9.30 -4.36
C SER A 9 11.99 9.86 -5.69
N SER A 10 11.73 11.16 -5.74
CA SER A 10 11.41 11.84 -6.99
C SER A 10 12.61 12.01 -7.94
N GLN A 11 13.84 11.70 -7.51
CA GLN A 11 15.07 11.91 -8.26
C GLN A 11 15.83 10.63 -8.60
N ILE A 12 15.65 9.57 -7.82
CA ILE A 12 16.39 8.31 -7.99
C ILE A 12 15.51 7.30 -8.72
N GLU A 13 15.98 6.82 -9.86
CA GLU A 13 15.36 5.68 -10.53
C GLU A 13 15.86 4.37 -9.93
N PHE A 14 14.95 3.60 -9.35
CA PHE A 14 15.28 2.36 -8.62
C PHE A 14 15.31 1.11 -9.50
N LYS A 15 14.89 1.20 -10.76
CA LYS A 15 14.83 0.03 -11.67
C LYS A 15 16.20 -0.52 -12.09
N ALA A 16 17.28 0.22 -11.89
CA ALA A 16 18.63 -0.17 -12.33
C ALA A 16 19.29 -1.10 -11.29
N GLY A 17 19.24 -2.40 -11.53
CA GLY A 17 20.03 -3.41 -10.82
C GLY A 17 19.40 -4.02 -9.58
N ASP A 18 20.10 -5.02 -9.01
CA ASP A 18 19.62 -5.82 -7.89
C ASP A 18 19.68 -5.10 -6.53
N LYS A 19 20.40 -3.98 -6.43
CA LYS A 19 20.62 -3.25 -5.18
C LYS A 19 19.32 -2.95 -4.43
N TYR A 20 18.39 -2.28 -5.08
CA TYR A 20 17.14 -1.85 -4.44
C TYR A 20 16.18 -3.02 -4.18
N ARG A 21 16.22 -4.03 -5.06
CA ARG A 21 15.49 -5.27 -4.83
C ARG A 21 16.00 -6.00 -3.58
N ASN A 22 17.31 -6.05 -3.39
CA ASN A 22 17.92 -6.64 -2.19
C ASN A 22 17.56 -5.85 -0.92
N ILE A 23 17.52 -4.52 -0.98
CA ILE A 23 17.05 -3.69 0.14
C ILE A 23 15.60 -4.05 0.51
N LEU A 24 14.70 -4.20 -0.47
CA LEU A 24 13.32 -4.61 -0.21
C LEU A 24 13.23 -6.02 0.39
N TYR A 25 14.09 -6.94 -0.01
CA TYR A 25 14.17 -8.28 0.60
C TYR A 25 14.60 -8.20 2.07
N GLU A 26 15.57 -7.37 2.42
CA GLU A 26 15.99 -7.19 3.81
C GLU A 26 14.91 -6.48 4.65
N MET A 27 14.25 -5.44 4.10
CA MET A 27 13.07 -4.82 4.74
C MET A 27 11.98 -5.85 5.01
N LYS A 28 11.63 -6.66 4.01
CA LYS A 28 10.65 -7.73 4.13
C LYS A 28 11.03 -8.74 5.22
N LYS A 29 12.29 -9.17 5.25
CA LYS A 29 12.83 -10.11 6.23
C LYS A 29 12.74 -9.56 7.65
N SER A 30 13.06 -8.29 7.85
CA SER A 30 12.97 -7.63 9.17
C SER A 30 11.53 -7.55 9.69
N LEU A 31 10.54 -7.51 8.78
CA LEU A 31 9.12 -7.46 9.10
C LEU A 31 8.46 -8.85 9.24
N PHE A 32 9.17 -9.94 9.05
CA PHE A 32 8.61 -11.29 9.04
C PHE A 32 7.80 -11.64 10.29
N HIS A 33 8.25 -11.16 11.46
CA HIS A 33 7.55 -11.35 12.74
C HIS A 33 6.14 -10.70 12.78
N ARG A 34 5.85 -9.77 11.86
CA ARG A 34 4.56 -9.08 11.78
C ARG A 34 3.51 -9.88 11.01
N GLY A 35 3.94 -10.66 10.02
CA GLY A 35 3.04 -11.40 9.15
C GLY A 35 3.76 -12.53 8.43
N PRO A 36 3.75 -13.75 9.00
CA PRO A 36 4.49 -14.88 8.45
C PRO A 36 3.78 -15.64 7.33
N ASP A 37 2.48 -15.33 7.05
CA ASP A 37 1.65 -16.18 6.19
C ASP A 37 1.92 -15.95 4.69
N ASP A 38 2.24 -14.71 4.31
CA ASP A 38 2.57 -14.35 2.92
C ASP A 38 3.45 -13.10 2.91
N SER A 39 4.11 -12.85 1.80
CA SER A 39 4.92 -11.64 1.66
C SER A 39 5.15 -11.28 0.20
N GLY A 40 5.32 -10.00 -0.07
CA GLY A 40 5.58 -9.51 -1.41
C GLY A 40 6.48 -8.28 -1.43
N ILE A 41 7.01 -7.99 -2.61
CA ILE A 41 7.72 -6.74 -2.90
C ILE A 41 7.20 -6.16 -4.21
N TYR A 42 7.23 -4.86 -4.31
CA TYR A 42 7.08 -4.10 -5.55
C TYR A 42 8.31 -3.20 -5.73
N LEU A 43 8.85 -3.15 -6.94
CA LEU A 43 9.91 -2.22 -7.30
C LEU A 43 9.53 -1.53 -8.59
N GLY A 44 9.08 -0.30 -8.48
CA GLY A 44 8.80 0.63 -9.58
C GLY A 44 9.98 1.53 -9.90
N ARG A 45 9.74 2.54 -10.74
CA ARG A 45 10.75 3.50 -11.16
C ARG A 45 11.28 4.33 -9.99
N HIS A 46 10.37 4.91 -9.21
CA HIS A 46 10.68 5.87 -8.14
C HIS A 46 10.19 5.39 -6.75
N CYS A 47 9.65 4.17 -6.67
CA CYS A 47 9.09 3.63 -5.45
C CYS A 47 9.40 2.15 -5.29
N GLY A 48 9.66 1.72 -4.05
CA GLY A 48 9.77 0.32 -3.68
C GLY A 48 8.96 0.03 -2.42
N PHE A 49 8.19 -1.08 -2.44
CA PHE A 49 7.39 -1.54 -1.31
C PHE A 49 7.76 -2.96 -0.90
N ALA A 50 7.75 -3.21 0.40
CA ALA A 50 7.85 -4.52 1.01
C ALA A 50 6.65 -4.74 1.94
N HIS A 51 6.07 -5.92 1.89
CA HIS A 51 4.92 -6.31 2.68
C HIS A 51 5.10 -7.69 3.28
N THR A 52 4.67 -7.86 4.55
CA THR A 52 4.51 -9.16 5.19
C THR A 52 3.08 -9.27 5.73
N ARG A 53 2.44 -10.40 5.46
CA ARG A 53 1.01 -10.58 5.66
C ARG A 53 0.71 -11.52 6.82
N LEU A 54 -0.17 -11.08 7.71
CA LEU A 54 -0.97 -11.96 8.56
C LEU A 54 -2.36 -12.08 7.90
N ALA A 55 -2.66 -13.26 7.37
CA ALA A 55 -3.84 -13.49 6.55
C ALA A 55 -5.10 -13.66 7.40
N ILE A 56 -5.89 -12.62 7.56
CA ILE A 56 -7.17 -12.63 8.33
C ILE A 56 -8.36 -12.61 7.39
N ARG A 57 -8.37 -11.72 6.40
CA ARG A 57 -9.41 -11.61 5.36
C ARG A 57 -8.87 -12.07 4.02
N ASP A 58 -9.73 -12.74 3.24
CA ASP A 58 -9.42 -13.24 1.89
C ASP A 58 -8.05 -13.94 1.80
N VAL A 59 -7.90 -15.01 2.57
CA VAL A 59 -6.62 -15.72 2.76
C VAL A 59 -5.95 -16.05 1.43
N ASN A 60 -6.73 -16.38 0.39
CA ASN A 60 -6.20 -16.82 -0.90
C ASN A 60 -5.83 -15.69 -1.87
N ASN A 61 -6.57 -14.55 -1.86
CA ASN A 61 -6.45 -13.54 -2.90
C ASN A 61 -6.02 -12.14 -2.42
N GLY A 62 -5.98 -11.90 -1.10
CA GLY A 62 -5.59 -10.61 -0.53
C GLY A 62 -4.09 -10.34 -0.50
N ARG A 63 -3.34 -10.76 -1.54
CA ARG A 63 -1.89 -10.56 -1.62
C ARG A 63 -1.52 -9.09 -1.74
N GLN A 64 -0.37 -8.74 -1.18
CA GLN A 64 0.19 -7.39 -1.24
C GLN A 64 1.71 -7.43 -1.51
N PRO A 65 2.28 -6.38 -2.12
CA PRO A 65 1.65 -5.14 -2.61
C PRO A 65 0.56 -5.44 -3.64
N MET A 66 -0.61 -4.76 -3.53
CA MET A 66 -1.69 -4.89 -4.50
C MET A 66 -1.55 -3.80 -5.56
N ILE A 67 -1.76 -4.19 -6.82
CA ILE A 67 -1.58 -3.30 -7.97
C ILE A 67 -2.88 -3.22 -8.75
N ARG A 68 -3.24 -2.01 -9.15
CA ARG A 68 -4.31 -1.74 -10.13
C ARG A 68 -3.77 -0.86 -11.24
N THR A 69 -3.83 -1.33 -12.46
CA THR A 69 -3.36 -0.57 -13.62
C THR A 69 -4.54 0.09 -14.32
N ILE A 70 -4.51 1.41 -14.47
CA ILE A 70 -5.50 2.22 -15.18
C ILE A 70 -4.77 3.09 -16.20
N ASN A 71 -5.13 3.00 -17.47
CA ASN A 71 -4.54 3.79 -18.55
C ASN A 71 -2.98 3.74 -18.56
N ASN A 72 -2.41 2.56 -18.39
CA ASN A 72 -0.96 2.29 -18.27
C ASN A 72 -0.28 2.89 -17.04
N ASN A 73 -1.02 3.39 -16.06
CA ASN A 73 -0.49 3.84 -14.77
C ASN A 73 -0.78 2.81 -13.69
N ASP A 74 0.24 2.43 -12.95
CA ASP A 74 0.11 1.53 -11.81
C ASP A 74 -0.20 2.32 -10.53
N TYR A 75 -1.25 1.89 -9.87
CA TYR A 75 -1.57 2.31 -8.50
C TYR A 75 -1.27 1.15 -7.57
N VAL A 76 -0.33 1.33 -6.68
CA VAL A 76 0.21 0.25 -5.83
C VAL A 76 -0.03 0.56 -4.37
N ILE A 77 -0.59 -0.38 -3.63
CA ILE A 77 -0.86 -0.22 -2.19
C ILE A 77 -0.15 -1.28 -1.37
N VAL A 78 0.39 -0.87 -0.20
CA VAL A 78 0.70 -1.72 0.94
C VAL A 78 -0.09 -1.23 2.15
N TYR A 79 -0.77 -2.15 2.82
CA TYR A 79 -1.77 -1.84 3.81
C TYR A 79 -1.66 -2.75 5.05
N ASN A 80 -1.75 -2.13 6.22
CA ASN A 80 -1.86 -2.78 7.50
C ASN A 80 -3.03 -2.17 8.28
N GLY A 81 -4.15 -2.87 8.37
CA GLY A 81 -5.33 -2.30 9.02
C GLY A 81 -6.55 -3.22 9.00
N GLU A 82 -7.64 -2.63 9.39
CA GLU A 82 -8.99 -3.17 9.32
C GLU A 82 -9.98 -2.03 9.09
N ILE A 83 -10.72 -2.07 7.98
CA ILE A 83 -11.77 -1.08 7.66
C ILE A 83 -13.13 -1.68 8.06
N TYR A 84 -13.78 -1.05 9.02
CA TYR A 84 -15.03 -1.56 9.62
C TYR A 84 -16.23 -1.39 8.69
N ASN A 85 -16.28 -0.31 7.92
CA ASN A 85 -17.36 -0.02 6.97
C ASN A 85 -17.11 -0.57 5.54
N THR A 86 -16.22 -1.57 5.39
CA THR A 86 -15.82 -2.17 4.10
C THR A 86 -17.00 -2.57 3.22
N GLU A 87 -18.03 -3.23 3.78
CA GLU A 87 -19.14 -3.75 2.98
C GLU A 87 -20.00 -2.63 2.38
N ILE A 88 -20.23 -1.54 3.13
CA ILE A 88 -20.95 -0.36 2.65
C ILE A 88 -20.16 0.31 1.52
N LEU A 89 -18.85 0.51 1.72
CA LEU A 89 -17.98 1.12 0.73
C LEU A 89 -17.89 0.28 -0.54
N ARG A 90 -17.78 -1.03 -0.41
CA ARG A 90 -17.78 -1.98 -1.52
C ARG A 90 -19.10 -1.93 -2.30
N TYR A 91 -20.23 -1.87 -1.62
CA TYR A 91 -21.54 -1.75 -2.26
C TYR A 91 -21.62 -0.47 -3.08
N ASN A 92 -21.22 0.67 -2.53
CA ASN A 92 -21.21 1.97 -3.21
C ASN A 92 -20.32 1.95 -4.46
N LEU A 93 -19.09 1.47 -4.34
CA LEU A 93 -18.16 1.36 -5.48
C LEU A 93 -18.72 0.46 -6.58
N LYS A 94 -19.39 -0.65 -6.24
CA LYS A 94 -20.06 -1.49 -7.24
C LYS A 94 -21.18 -0.75 -7.96
N SER A 95 -21.97 0.06 -7.25
CA SER A 95 -23.02 0.87 -7.86
C SER A 95 -22.49 1.98 -8.78
N GLU A 96 -21.24 2.38 -8.56
CA GLU A 96 -20.47 3.33 -9.38
C GLU A 96 -19.72 2.65 -10.56
N GLY A 97 -19.89 1.33 -10.73
CA GLY A 97 -19.34 0.57 -11.85
C GLY A 97 -18.00 -0.12 -11.59
N TRP A 98 -17.47 -0.08 -10.37
CA TRP A 98 -16.22 -0.75 -10.05
C TRP A 98 -16.37 -2.28 -9.92
N HIS A 99 -15.45 -3.01 -10.55
CA HIS A 99 -15.34 -4.46 -10.44
C HIS A 99 -14.24 -4.85 -9.45
N PHE A 100 -14.55 -5.82 -8.60
CA PHE A 100 -13.66 -6.35 -7.58
C PHE A 100 -13.12 -7.72 -7.99
N GLU A 101 -11.83 -7.94 -7.79
CA GLU A 101 -11.13 -9.20 -8.03
C GLU A 101 -10.98 -10.01 -6.74
N THR A 102 -11.04 -9.34 -5.59
CA THR A 102 -10.84 -9.92 -4.27
C THR A 102 -11.98 -9.58 -3.30
N LYS A 103 -11.97 -10.21 -2.13
CA LYS A 103 -12.85 -9.86 -1.02
C LYS A 103 -12.13 -9.02 0.05
N SER A 104 -10.86 -8.62 -0.20
CA SER A 104 -10.06 -7.88 0.76
C SER A 104 -10.53 -6.43 0.93
N ASP A 105 -10.34 -5.89 2.10
CA ASP A 105 -10.52 -4.46 2.39
C ASP A 105 -9.42 -3.61 1.70
N THR A 106 -8.24 -4.17 1.50
CA THR A 106 -7.16 -3.53 0.74
C THR A 106 -7.62 -3.09 -0.65
N GLU A 107 -8.37 -3.94 -1.37
CA GLU A 107 -8.92 -3.57 -2.68
C GLU A 107 -9.95 -2.46 -2.59
N VAL A 108 -10.79 -2.47 -1.55
CA VAL A 108 -11.76 -1.38 -1.31
C VAL A 108 -11.02 -0.05 -1.11
N VAL A 109 -9.96 -0.04 -0.29
CA VAL A 109 -9.13 1.16 -0.04
C VAL A 109 -8.52 1.68 -1.34
N LEU A 110 -7.94 0.80 -2.16
CA LEU A 110 -7.32 1.19 -3.42
C LEU A 110 -8.33 1.73 -4.43
N LEU A 111 -9.51 1.09 -4.56
CA LEU A 111 -10.56 1.55 -5.48
C LEU A 111 -11.20 2.86 -5.01
N LEU A 112 -11.32 3.09 -3.70
CA LEU A 112 -11.76 4.39 -3.17
C LEU A 112 -10.78 5.51 -3.51
N PHE A 113 -9.47 5.24 -3.42
CA PHE A 113 -8.45 6.20 -3.85
C PHE A 113 -8.60 6.54 -5.34
N LEU A 114 -8.81 5.54 -6.18
CA LEU A 114 -9.01 5.73 -7.62
C LEU A 114 -10.28 6.53 -7.94
N GLN A 115 -11.35 6.32 -7.18
CA GLN A 115 -12.64 6.98 -7.40
C GLN A 115 -12.65 8.42 -6.90
N TYR A 116 -12.10 8.68 -5.70
CA TYR A 116 -12.30 9.95 -4.99
C TYR A 116 -11.00 10.75 -4.78
N GLY A 117 -9.86 10.23 -5.24
CA GLY A 117 -8.56 10.86 -5.03
C GLY A 117 -8.11 10.83 -3.56
N PRO A 118 -7.08 11.60 -3.18
CA PRO A 118 -6.42 11.51 -1.87
C PRO A 118 -7.34 11.74 -0.66
N GLU A 119 -8.42 12.49 -0.82
CA GLU A 119 -9.36 12.82 0.26
C GLU A 119 -10.30 11.66 0.63
N PHE A 120 -10.26 10.55 -0.10
CA PHE A 120 -11.08 9.36 0.17
C PHE A 120 -10.94 8.83 1.59
N VAL A 121 -9.79 9.04 2.21
CA VAL A 121 -9.48 8.59 3.59
C VAL A 121 -10.53 9.05 4.60
N LYS A 122 -11.20 10.17 4.36
CA LYS A 122 -12.30 10.70 5.18
C LYS A 122 -13.56 9.82 5.18
N LYS A 123 -13.66 8.88 4.23
CA LYS A 123 -14.77 7.92 4.13
C LYS A 123 -14.49 6.63 4.92
N LEU A 124 -13.24 6.42 5.36
CA LEU A 124 -12.83 5.22 6.06
C LEU A 124 -13.19 5.28 7.54
N ASP A 125 -13.86 4.24 8.03
CA ASP A 125 -14.03 3.97 9.44
C ASP A 125 -13.20 2.72 9.78
N GLY A 126 -12.16 2.87 10.61
CA GLY A 126 -11.26 1.77 10.89
C GLY A 126 -9.92 2.19 11.51
N ILE A 127 -9.05 1.20 11.64
CA ILE A 127 -7.69 1.36 12.15
C ILE A 127 -6.73 0.95 11.04
N PHE A 128 -5.83 1.85 10.63
CA PHE A 128 -4.99 1.60 9.46
C PHE A 128 -3.69 2.39 9.44
N SER A 129 -2.71 1.80 8.77
CA SER A 129 -1.59 2.50 8.16
C SER A 129 -1.35 1.92 6.77
N PHE A 130 -1.16 2.75 5.78
CA PHE A 130 -0.91 2.29 4.42
C PHE A 130 -0.17 3.33 3.58
N ALA A 131 0.44 2.84 2.51
CA ALA A 131 1.05 3.65 1.48
C ALA A 131 0.43 3.34 0.12
N ILE A 132 0.16 4.39 -0.68
CA ILE A 132 -0.26 4.26 -2.07
C ILE A 132 0.75 5.01 -2.94
N TYR A 133 1.25 4.35 -3.99
CA TYR A 133 2.06 4.96 -5.02
C TYR A 133 1.26 5.08 -6.31
N ASP A 134 1.20 6.30 -6.83
CA ASP A 134 0.66 6.64 -8.14
C ASP A 134 1.83 6.80 -9.12
N SER A 135 2.01 5.81 -10.00
CA SER A 135 3.14 5.81 -10.93
C SER A 135 2.98 6.81 -12.07
N GLY A 136 1.76 7.24 -12.35
CA GLY A 136 1.48 8.21 -13.42
C GLY A 136 1.86 9.63 -13.05
N HIS A 137 1.66 10.00 -11.79
CA HIS A 137 2.02 11.32 -11.27
C HIS A 137 3.30 11.31 -10.43
N ASP A 138 3.89 10.14 -10.20
CA ASP A 138 5.10 9.95 -9.37
C ASP A 138 4.92 10.48 -7.95
N ILE A 139 3.79 10.11 -7.32
CA ILE A 139 3.43 10.58 -5.97
C ILE A 139 3.30 9.39 -5.03
N LEU A 140 3.93 9.50 -3.86
CA LEU A 140 3.72 8.63 -2.72
C LEU A 140 2.75 9.28 -1.73
N TYR A 141 1.69 8.57 -1.39
CA TYR A 141 0.74 8.94 -0.35
C TYR A 141 0.94 8.02 0.86
N LEU A 142 1.09 8.62 2.05
CA LEU A 142 1.18 7.91 3.32
C LEU A 142 -0.03 8.27 4.18
N TYR A 143 -0.73 7.26 4.69
CA TYR A 143 -1.93 7.43 5.50
C TYR A 143 -1.84 6.69 6.81
N ARG A 144 -2.38 7.30 7.85
CA ARG A 144 -2.50 6.71 9.17
C ARG A 144 -3.86 7.05 9.76
N ASP A 145 -4.45 6.14 10.52
CA ASP A 145 -5.72 6.40 11.19
C ASP A 145 -5.62 7.55 12.20
N GLN A 146 -6.74 8.21 12.45
CA GLN A 146 -6.80 9.45 13.26
C GLN A 146 -6.32 9.29 14.70
N PHE A 147 -6.36 8.07 15.25
CA PHE A 147 -5.89 7.77 16.61
C PHE A 147 -4.48 7.18 16.62
N GLY A 148 -3.93 6.89 15.45
CA GLY A 148 -2.61 6.30 15.32
C GLY A 148 -2.51 4.87 15.89
N ILE A 149 -3.62 4.12 15.89
CA ILE A 149 -3.65 2.74 16.40
C ILE A 149 -2.72 1.83 15.59
N LYS A 150 -2.69 2.02 14.27
CA LYS A 150 -1.65 1.38 13.45
C LYS A 150 -0.47 2.32 13.32
N PRO A 151 0.73 1.90 13.76
CA PRO A 151 1.90 2.76 13.66
C PRO A 151 2.31 2.97 12.21
N LEU A 152 2.76 4.18 11.89
CA LEU A 152 3.45 4.54 10.67
C LEU A 152 4.61 5.45 11.05
N PHE A 153 5.82 5.02 10.74
CA PHE A 153 7.04 5.79 10.94
C PHE A 153 7.63 6.11 9.58
N TYR A 154 8.21 7.27 9.43
CA TYR A 154 8.94 7.65 8.23
C TYR A 154 10.11 8.56 8.57
N THR A 155 11.09 8.60 7.69
CA THR A 155 12.20 9.52 7.76
C THR A 155 12.60 9.99 6.38
N TRP A 156 13.02 11.25 6.29
CA TRP A 156 13.69 11.76 5.11
C TRP A 156 15.16 11.32 5.16
N LEU A 157 15.71 10.98 4.00
CA LEU A 157 17.14 10.76 3.85
C LEU A 157 17.87 12.11 3.67
N ASP A 158 19.19 12.09 3.74
CA ASP A 158 20.02 13.30 3.76
C ASP A 158 19.84 14.25 2.56
N ASP A 159 19.34 13.74 1.45
CA ASP A 159 19.02 14.52 0.26
C ASP A 159 17.68 15.28 0.35
N GLU A 160 16.89 15.08 1.43
CA GLU A 160 15.54 15.59 1.66
C GLU A 160 14.52 15.32 0.51
N LYS A 161 14.90 14.45 -0.45
CA LYS A 161 14.10 14.09 -1.64
C LYS A 161 13.76 12.61 -1.69
N SER A 162 14.31 11.87 -0.74
CA SER A 162 14.05 10.45 -0.56
C SER A 162 13.45 10.21 0.81
N ILE A 163 12.42 9.40 0.87
CA ILE A 163 11.72 9.01 2.10
C ILE A 163 11.77 7.50 2.25
N VAL A 164 11.91 7.05 3.49
CA VAL A 164 11.77 5.64 3.91
C VAL A 164 10.68 5.56 4.97
N PHE A 165 9.86 4.53 4.94
CA PHE A 165 8.79 4.29 5.91
C PHE A 165 8.70 2.81 6.27
#